data_7ca92fb05cb51ba9bc3d90b0211bba46
#
_entry.id   7ca92fb05cb51ba9bc3d90b0211bba46
#
_cell.length_a   1.000
_cell.length_b   1.000
_cell.length_c   1.000
_cell.angle_alpha   90.00
_cell.angle_beta   90.00
_cell.angle_gamma   90.00
#
_symmetry.space_group_name_H-M   'P 1'
#
loop_
_entity.id
_entity.type
_entity.pdbx_description
1 polymer ?
#
loop_
_entity_poly.entity_id
_entity_poly.type
_entity_poly.pdbx_seq_one_letter_code
_entity_poly.pdbx_strand_id
1 'polypeptide(L)'
;MPPESNIYYSARKTAGMTQARWAEMLGVAEESVRRYEAGTMMPADDIVLRMADLSGLQILGTWHLRLKSAVAADVLPEVQRLPLAQAVVQLLDAIDDFTEKHHARTLISIAADGKVRPEEQEMFDRVVRDLQPLIRAALQIDFADKG
;
A
#
# COMPACT_ATOMS: atom_id res chain seq x y z
N MET A 1 -3.57 7.73 -0.82
CA MET A 1 -4.93 7.66 -1.37
C MET A 1 -4.91 6.90 -2.68
N PRO A 2 -5.84 6.01 -2.88
CA PRO A 2 -6.06 5.56 -4.26
C PRO A 2 -6.36 6.79 -5.11
N PRO A 3 -6.06 6.76 -6.40
CA PRO A 3 -6.36 7.88 -7.29
C PRO A 3 -7.85 8.24 -7.22
N GLU A 4 -8.20 9.51 -7.43
CA GLU A 4 -9.60 10.00 -7.45
C GLU A 4 -10.49 9.22 -8.44
N SER A 5 -9.86 8.59 -9.44
CA SER A 5 -10.49 7.64 -10.36
C SER A 5 -10.38 6.21 -9.83
N ASN A 6 -11.26 5.33 -10.32
CA ASN A 6 -11.21 3.90 -10.03
C ASN A 6 -9.80 3.30 -10.28
N ILE A 7 -9.31 2.49 -9.34
CA ILE A 7 -7.94 1.95 -9.38
C ILE A 7 -7.67 1.08 -10.61
N TYR A 8 -8.67 0.35 -11.11
CA TYR A 8 -8.52 -0.51 -12.30
C TYR A 8 -8.48 0.32 -13.59
N TYR A 9 -9.24 1.41 -13.65
CA TYR A 9 -9.12 2.41 -14.70
C TYR A 9 -7.71 3.01 -14.72
N SER A 10 -7.18 3.36 -13.56
CA SER A 10 -5.83 3.91 -13.45
C SER A 10 -4.77 2.94 -13.95
N ALA A 11 -4.88 1.64 -13.63
CA ALA A 11 -3.97 0.62 -14.13
C ALA A 11 -3.98 0.55 -15.67
N ARG A 12 -5.15 0.49 -16.29
CA ARG A 12 -5.28 0.48 -17.75
C ARG A 12 -4.70 1.75 -18.39
N LYS A 13 -4.99 2.90 -17.82
CA LYS A 13 -4.48 4.19 -18.34
C LYS A 13 -2.96 4.27 -18.22
N THR A 14 -2.38 3.76 -17.13
CA THR A 14 -0.94 3.66 -16.96
C THR A 14 -0.31 2.75 -18.01
N ALA A 15 -0.99 1.66 -18.37
CA ALA A 15 -0.56 0.77 -19.47
C ALA A 15 -0.76 1.37 -20.87
N GLY A 16 -1.45 2.51 -21.01
CA GLY A 16 -1.73 3.16 -22.29
C GLY A 16 -2.68 2.37 -23.20
N MET A 17 -3.53 1.50 -22.64
CA MET A 17 -4.39 0.60 -23.42
C MET A 17 -5.83 1.05 -23.48
N THR A 18 -6.51 0.68 -24.61
CA THR A 18 -7.98 0.76 -24.73
C THR A 18 -8.63 -0.33 -23.89
N GLN A 19 -9.94 -0.20 -23.58
CA GLN A 19 -10.68 -1.25 -22.85
C GLN A 19 -10.67 -2.58 -23.60
N ALA A 20 -10.85 -2.56 -24.93
CA ALA A 20 -10.80 -3.76 -25.77
C ALA A 20 -9.43 -4.47 -25.70
N ARG A 21 -8.33 -3.71 -25.85
CA ARG A 21 -6.98 -4.29 -25.78
C ARG A 21 -6.66 -4.80 -24.38
N TRP A 22 -7.08 -4.07 -23.36
CA TRP A 22 -6.89 -4.47 -21.97
C TRP A 22 -7.63 -5.78 -21.66
N ALA A 23 -8.88 -5.91 -22.11
CA ALA A 23 -9.67 -7.12 -21.96
C ALA A 23 -9.00 -8.33 -22.65
N GLU A 24 -8.49 -8.15 -23.87
CA GLU A 24 -7.74 -9.18 -24.59
C GLU A 24 -6.50 -9.62 -23.80
N MET A 25 -5.70 -8.69 -23.31
CA MET A 25 -4.48 -8.99 -22.55
C MET A 25 -4.77 -9.68 -21.21
N LEU A 26 -5.89 -9.35 -20.59
CA LEU A 26 -6.32 -9.96 -19.31
C LEU A 26 -7.04 -11.31 -19.52
N GLY A 27 -7.47 -11.62 -20.74
CA GLY A 27 -8.26 -12.81 -21.02
C GLY A 27 -9.70 -12.73 -20.47
N VAL A 28 -10.29 -11.54 -20.44
CA VAL A 28 -11.66 -11.29 -19.97
C VAL A 28 -12.49 -10.61 -21.05
N ALA A 29 -13.82 -10.57 -20.89
CA ALA A 29 -14.69 -9.81 -21.78
C ALA A 29 -14.49 -8.28 -21.57
N GLU A 30 -14.62 -7.51 -22.66
CA GLU A 30 -14.54 -6.04 -22.57
C GLU A 30 -15.61 -5.46 -21.61
N GLU A 31 -16.80 -6.06 -21.58
CA GLU A 31 -17.84 -5.70 -20.63
C GLU A 31 -17.40 -5.88 -19.17
N SER A 32 -16.59 -6.90 -18.86
CA SER A 32 -16.01 -7.07 -17.52
C SER A 32 -15.10 -5.90 -17.16
N VAL A 33 -14.25 -5.46 -18.10
CA VAL A 33 -13.39 -4.29 -17.90
C VAL A 33 -14.21 -3.05 -17.61
N ARG A 34 -15.29 -2.80 -18.37
CA ARG A 34 -16.20 -1.65 -18.11
C ARG A 34 -16.79 -1.71 -16.71
N ARG A 35 -17.20 -2.90 -16.27
CA ARG A 35 -17.79 -3.10 -14.94
C ARG A 35 -16.77 -2.95 -13.80
N TYR A 36 -15.51 -3.38 -14.01
CA TYR A 36 -14.43 -3.12 -13.07
C TYR A 36 -14.18 -1.62 -12.91
N GLU A 37 -14.09 -0.90 -14.02
CA GLU A 37 -13.83 0.54 -14.03
C GLU A 37 -15.03 1.37 -13.51
N ALA A 38 -16.24 0.88 -13.67
CA ALA A 38 -17.45 1.47 -13.10
C ALA A 38 -17.64 1.15 -11.60
N GLY A 39 -16.84 0.24 -11.05
CA GLY A 39 -16.98 -0.20 -9.66
C GLY A 39 -18.20 -1.09 -9.39
N THR A 40 -18.85 -1.60 -10.44
CA THR A 40 -20.04 -2.48 -10.33
C THR A 40 -19.68 -3.97 -10.26
N MET A 41 -18.43 -4.30 -10.52
CA MET A 41 -17.88 -5.64 -10.36
C MET A 41 -16.43 -5.55 -9.90
N MET A 42 -16.05 -6.45 -8.99
CA MET A 42 -14.67 -6.53 -8.53
C MET A 42 -13.95 -7.65 -9.30
N PRO A 43 -12.75 -7.39 -9.87
CA PRO A 43 -11.97 -8.43 -10.51
C PRO A 43 -11.45 -9.46 -9.51
N ALA A 44 -11.22 -10.69 -9.96
CA ALA A 44 -10.55 -11.72 -9.18
C ALA A 44 -9.06 -11.35 -8.96
N ASP A 45 -8.46 -11.89 -7.90
CA ASP A 45 -7.08 -11.55 -7.50
C ASP A 45 -6.05 -11.84 -8.60
N ASP A 46 -6.22 -12.94 -9.34
CA ASP A 46 -5.34 -13.30 -10.47
C ASP A 46 -5.42 -12.28 -11.62
N ILE A 47 -6.60 -11.71 -11.85
CA ILE A 47 -6.79 -10.64 -12.84
C ILE A 47 -6.09 -9.37 -12.38
N VAL A 48 -6.20 -9.03 -11.09
CA VAL A 48 -5.51 -7.86 -10.51
C VAL A 48 -3.99 -7.99 -10.61
N LEU A 49 -3.44 -9.18 -10.33
CA LEU A 49 -2.02 -9.45 -10.51
C LEU A 49 -1.56 -9.23 -11.96
N ARG A 50 -2.34 -9.71 -12.94
CA ARG A 50 -2.07 -9.44 -14.36
C ARG A 50 -2.16 -7.96 -14.70
N MET A 51 -3.14 -7.24 -14.14
CA MET A 51 -3.25 -5.78 -14.31
C MET A 51 -2.01 -5.08 -13.79
N ALA A 52 -1.52 -5.47 -12.61
CA ALA A 52 -0.32 -4.91 -12.01
C ALA A 52 0.92 -5.16 -12.88
N ASP A 53 1.09 -6.38 -13.37
CA ASP A 53 2.21 -6.75 -14.24
C ASP A 53 2.19 -6.00 -15.57
N LEU A 54 1.04 -5.95 -16.23
CA LEU A 54 0.88 -5.28 -17.54
C LEU A 54 1.05 -3.76 -17.45
N SER A 55 0.67 -3.16 -16.35
CA SER A 55 0.77 -1.70 -16.15
C SER A 55 2.06 -1.25 -15.47
N GLY A 56 2.81 -2.17 -14.85
CA GLY A 56 3.90 -1.84 -13.94
C GLY A 56 3.45 -1.19 -12.64
N LEU A 57 2.14 -1.20 -12.35
CA LEU A 57 1.54 -0.55 -11.18
C LEU A 57 1.38 -1.57 -10.03
N GLN A 58 2.49 -1.97 -9.40
CA GLN A 58 2.50 -3.01 -8.37
C GLN A 58 1.69 -2.65 -7.11
N ILE A 59 1.56 -1.36 -6.82
CA ILE A 59 0.72 -0.85 -5.72
C ILE A 59 -0.77 -1.22 -5.88
N LEU A 60 -1.20 -1.57 -7.09
CA LEU A 60 -2.59 -1.96 -7.40
C LEU A 60 -3.08 -3.10 -6.51
N GLY A 61 -2.20 -4.07 -6.20
CA GLY A 61 -2.52 -5.19 -5.31
C GLY A 61 -2.90 -4.72 -3.91
N THR A 62 -2.15 -3.79 -3.34
CA THR A 62 -2.43 -3.21 -2.01
C THR A 62 -3.75 -2.45 -2.01
N TRP A 63 -4.01 -1.63 -3.01
CA TRP A 63 -5.28 -0.91 -3.15
C TRP A 63 -6.47 -1.85 -3.30
N HIS A 64 -6.33 -2.90 -4.13
CA HIS A 64 -7.37 -3.92 -4.32
C HIS A 64 -7.70 -4.65 -3.02
N LEU A 65 -6.69 -5.11 -2.28
CA LEU A 65 -6.90 -5.81 -1.01
C LEU A 65 -7.63 -4.94 0.00
N ARG A 66 -7.28 -3.66 0.11
CA ARG A 66 -7.96 -2.72 1.01
C ARG A 66 -9.41 -2.48 0.62
N LEU A 67 -9.73 -2.44 -0.68
CA LEU A 67 -11.11 -2.33 -1.18
C LEU A 67 -11.92 -3.62 -0.97
N LYS A 68 -11.29 -4.77 -1.15
CA LYS A 68 -11.94 -6.09 -1.10
C LYS A 68 -12.23 -6.54 0.33
N SER A 69 -11.41 -6.17 1.29
CA SER A 69 -11.43 -6.71 2.64
C SER A 69 -11.31 -5.61 3.69
N ALA A 70 -12.32 -5.52 4.56
CA ALA A 70 -12.26 -4.63 5.73
C ALA A 70 -11.10 -4.99 6.66
N VAL A 71 -10.77 -6.27 6.80
CA VAL A 71 -9.60 -6.74 7.58
C VAL A 71 -8.30 -6.24 6.95
N ALA A 72 -8.16 -6.34 5.63
CA ALA A 72 -6.98 -5.82 4.95
C ALA A 72 -6.88 -4.29 5.06
N ALA A 73 -8.01 -3.58 5.01
CA ALA A 73 -8.04 -2.13 5.20
C ALA A 73 -7.63 -1.70 6.62
N ASP A 74 -7.87 -2.55 7.62
CA ASP A 74 -7.46 -2.30 9.01
C ASP A 74 -5.96 -2.58 9.22
N VAL A 75 -5.44 -3.66 8.64
CA VAL A 75 -4.05 -4.14 8.86
C VAL A 75 -3.05 -3.46 7.94
N LEU A 76 -3.39 -3.25 6.66
CA LEU A 76 -2.49 -2.65 5.68
C LEU A 76 -2.57 -1.12 5.74
N PRO A 77 -1.44 -0.40 5.79
CA PRO A 77 -1.47 1.04 5.74
C PRO A 77 -2.00 1.54 4.39
N GLU A 78 -2.59 2.72 4.39
CA GLU A 78 -2.91 3.43 3.17
C GLU A 78 -1.63 3.95 2.54
N VAL A 79 -1.32 3.50 1.31
CA VAL A 79 -0.09 3.83 0.58
C VAL A 79 -0.38 4.60 -0.69
N GLN A 80 0.57 5.44 -1.09
CA GLN A 80 0.51 6.23 -2.33
C GLN A 80 1.67 5.85 -3.24
N ARG A 81 1.45 5.92 -4.55
CA ARG A 81 2.54 5.88 -5.51
C ARG A 81 3.15 7.28 -5.59
N LEU A 82 4.37 7.42 -5.15
CA LEU A 82 5.10 8.68 -5.10
C LEU A 82 6.28 8.66 -6.08
N PRO A 83 6.73 9.84 -6.57
CA PRO A 83 8.04 9.95 -7.18
C PRO A 83 9.12 9.42 -6.23
N LEU A 84 10.12 8.73 -6.75
CA LEU A 84 11.16 8.08 -5.93
C LEU A 84 11.81 9.05 -4.93
N ALA A 85 12.15 10.25 -5.37
CA ALA A 85 12.77 11.26 -4.49
C ALA A 85 11.89 11.61 -3.28
N GLN A 86 10.58 11.75 -3.49
CA GLN A 86 9.63 12.05 -2.42
C GLN A 86 9.46 10.85 -1.47
N ALA A 87 9.39 9.64 -2.01
CA ALA A 87 9.32 8.42 -1.21
C ALA A 87 10.57 8.25 -0.32
N VAL A 88 11.76 8.56 -0.85
CA VAL A 88 13.02 8.54 -0.10
C VAL A 88 13.00 9.55 1.05
N VAL A 89 12.59 10.79 0.80
CA VAL A 89 12.48 11.82 1.85
C VAL A 89 11.55 11.37 2.96
N GLN A 90 10.36 10.87 2.63
CA GLN A 90 9.41 10.39 3.64
C GLN A 90 9.95 9.21 4.47
N LEU A 91 10.71 8.30 3.84
CA LEU A 91 11.33 7.20 4.57
C LEU A 91 12.41 7.70 5.54
N LEU A 92 13.28 8.60 5.10
CA LEU A 92 14.32 9.16 5.95
C LEU A 92 13.74 9.95 7.12
N ASP A 93 12.71 10.77 6.89
CA ASP A 93 12.00 11.49 7.95
C ASP A 93 11.40 10.54 8.99
N ALA A 94 10.81 9.41 8.55
CA ALA A 94 10.24 8.42 9.45
C ALA A 94 11.32 7.69 10.28
N ILE A 95 12.48 7.40 9.68
CA ILE A 95 13.63 6.79 10.36
C ILE A 95 14.20 7.77 11.40
N ASP A 96 14.37 9.01 11.02
CA ASP A 96 14.91 10.05 11.91
C ASP A 96 13.99 10.28 13.11
N ASP A 97 12.68 10.41 12.89
CA ASP A 97 11.69 10.55 13.97
C ASP A 97 11.73 9.36 14.95
N PHE A 98 11.79 8.14 14.45
CA PHE A 98 11.93 6.93 15.27
C PHE A 98 13.22 6.94 16.09
N THR A 99 14.31 7.41 15.52
CA THR A 99 15.64 7.47 16.16
C THR A 99 15.69 8.57 17.21
N GLU A 100 15.21 9.78 16.90
CA GLU A 100 15.19 10.93 17.82
C GLU A 100 14.34 10.68 19.07
N LYS A 101 13.23 9.96 18.92
CA LYS A 101 12.37 9.56 20.04
C LYS A 101 12.95 8.41 20.87
N HIS A 102 14.11 7.89 20.52
CA HIS A 102 14.79 6.78 21.21
C HIS A 102 13.94 5.51 21.33
N HIS A 103 13.06 5.24 20.38
CA HIS A 103 12.15 4.09 20.42
C HIS A 103 12.86 2.75 20.48
N ALA A 104 14.03 2.61 19.85
CA ALA A 104 14.83 1.39 19.93
C ALA A 104 15.24 1.07 21.38
N ARG A 105 15.68 2.05 22.14
CA ARG A 105 16.03 1.88 23.58
C ARG A 105 14.81 1.54 24.43
N THR A 106 13.69 2.19 24.16
CA THR A 106 12.42 1.91 24.82
C THR A 106 11.99 0.46 24.61
N LEU A 107 12.03 -0.03 23.37
CA LEU A 107 11.69 -1.41 23.04
C LEU A 107 12.63 -2.41 23.70
N ILE A 108 13.95 -2.16 23.71
CA ILE A 108 14.93 -3.01 24.39
C ILE A 108 14.62 -3.08 25.88
N SER A 109 14.33 -1.95 26.51
CA SER A 109 14.00 -1.90 27.95
C SER A 109 12.73 -2.68 28.28
N ILE A 110 11.66 -2.51 27.50
CA ILE A 110 10.39 -3.22 27.69
C ILE A 110 10.56 -4.72 27.43
N ALA A 111 11.34 -5.10 26.41
CA ALA A 111 11.54 -6.50 26.03
C ALA A 111 12.47 -7.28 26.96
N ALA A 112 13.12 -6.64 27.91
CA ALA A 112 14.17 -7.25 28.75
C ALA A 112 13.69 -8.48 29.52
N ASP A 113 12.44 -8.51 29.96
CA ASP A 113 11.83 -9.64 30.67
C ASP A 113 10.80 -10.43 29.82
N GLY A 114 10.66 -10.09 28.54
CA GLY A 114 9.75 -10.76 27.59
C GLY A 114 8.27 -10.44 27.80
N LYS A 115 7.95 -9.36 28.52
CA LYS A 115 6.57 -8.95 28.81
C LYS A 115 6.43 -7.44 28.69
N VAL A 116 5.24 -6.99 28.34
CA VAL A 116 4.84 -5.57 28.50
C VAL A 116 4.07 -5.47 29.81
N ARG A 117 4.63 -4.76 30.79
CA ARG A 117 3.96 -4.54 32.08
C ARG A 117 2.87 -3.48 31.97
N PRO A 118 1.88 -3.48 32.86
CA PRO A 118 0.81 -2.47 32.83
C PRO A 118 1.32 -1.03 32.82
N GLU A 119 2.38 -0.73 33.58
CA GLU A 119 3.03 0.59 33.62
C GLU A 119 3.80 0.96 32.35
N GLU A 120 4.16 -0.03 31.52
CA GLU A 120 4.88 0.15 30.24
C GLU A 120 3.94 0.23 29.04
N GLN A 121 2.67 -0.16 29.20
CA GLN A 121 1.72 -0.31 28.11
C GLN A 121 1.56 0.97 27.30
N GLU A 122 1.39 2.12 27.95
CA GLU A 122 1.23 3.39 27.24
C GLU A 122 2.46 3.74 26.40
N MET A 123 3.65 3.48 26.92
CA MET A 123 4.91 3.72 26.22
C MET A 123 5.07 2.78 25.04
N PHE A 124 4.77 1.51 25.23
CA PHE A 124 4.77 0.51 24.17
C PHE A 124 3.80 0.89 23.05
N ASP A 125 2.56 1.24 23.38
CA ASP A 125 1.53 1.64 22.40
C ASP A 125 1.94 2.88 21.61
N ARG A 126 2.66 3.81 22.23
CA ARG A 126 3.22 4.98 21.56
C ARG A 126 4.26 4.59 20.52
N VAL A 127 5.20 3.69 20.87
CA VAL A 127 6.20 3.17 19.94
C VAL A 127 5.51 2.46 18.77
N VAL A 128 4.52 1.62 19.04
CA VAL A 128 3.77 0.89 18.00
C VAL A 128 3.05 1.87 17.05
N ARG A 129 2.44 2.93 17.57
CA ARG A 129 1.83 3.98 16.73
C ARG A 129 2.87 4.67 15.84
N ASP A 130 4.04 4.98 16.38
CA ASP A 130 5.11 5.67 15.65
C ASP A 130 5.83 4.77 14.64
N LEU A 131 5.63 3.45 14.68
CA LEU A 131 6.06 2.52 13.63
C LEU A 131 5.18 2.60 12.37
N GLN A 132 3.92 3.04 12.46
CA GLN A 132 3.01 3.07 11.32
C GLN A 132 3.50 3.96 10.16
N PRO A 133 3.99 5.19 10.39
CA PRO A 133 4.60 5.99 9.33
C PRO A 133 5.80 5.31 8.67
N LEU A 134 6.62 4.58 9.44
CA LEU A 134 7.78 3.86 8.93
C LEU A 134 7.37 2.69 8.02
N ILE A 135 6.37 1.90 8.42
CA ILE A 135 5.81 0.80 7.61
C ILE A 135 5.26 1.36 6.29
N ARG A 136 4.48 2.44 6.35
CA ARG A 136 3.94 3.10 5.17
C ARG A 136 5.03 3.58 4.23
N ALA A 137 6.01 4.31 4.75
CA ALA A 137 7.12 4.86 3.97
C ALA A 137 7.97 3.76 3.32
N ALA A 138 8.21 2.65 4.02
CA ALA A 138 8.92 1.50 3.48
C ALA A 138 8.18 0.87 2.29
N LEU A 139 6.86 0.68 2.39
CA LEU A 139 6.04 0.19 1.27
C LEU A 139 6.01 1.18 0.10
N GLN A 140 5.97 2.48 0.38
CA GLN A 140 5.96 3.51 -0.67
C GLN A 140 7.27 3.57 -1.45
N ILE A 141 8.41 3.21 -0.85
CA ILE A 141 9.69 3.03 -1.56
C ILE A 141 9.58 1.89 -2.57
N ASP A 142 9.00 0.76 -2.19
CA ASP A 142 8.87 -0.40 -3.08
C ASP A 142 8.01 -0.08 -4.31
N PHE A 143 6.92 0.66 -4.09
CA PHE A 143 5.97 1.08 -5.13
C PHE A 143 6.30 2.41 -5.82
N ALA A 144 7.41 3.06 -5.48
CA ALA A 144 7.76 4.36 -6.03
C ALA A 144 7.89 4.35 -7.55
N ASP A 145 7.55 5.49 -8.16
CA ASP A 145 7.80 5.71 -9.57
C ASP A 145 9.30 5.92 -9.78
N LYS A 146 9.90 5.02 -10.51
CA LYS A 146 11.36 4.99 -10.76
C LYS A 146 11.77 5.64 -12.09
N GLY A 147 10.80 6.27 -12.80
CA GLY A 147 10.99 6.89 -14.10
C GLY A 147 10.77 5.95 -15.27
#